data_f7c97cbcb84f16a855d84e8d36a1019c
#
_entry.id   f7c97cbcb84f16a855d84e8d36a1019c
#
_cell.length_a   1.000
_cell.length_b   1.000
_cell.length_c   1.000
_cell.angle_alpha   90.00
_cell.angle_beta   90.00
_cell.angle_gamma   90.00
#
_symmetry.space_group_name_H-M   'P 1'
#
loop_
_entity.id
_entity.type
_entity.pdbx_description
1 polymer ?
#
loop_
_entity_poly.entity_id
_entity_poly.type
_entity_poly.pdbx_seq_one_letter_code
_entity_poly.pdbx_strand_id
1 'polypeptide(L)'
;MRPEVARRWIGRWDAQQQAHLPDREERFTALIDAVEECAGRPDPLIIDLGCGPGSLAVRLLGRVPGATVVAIDRDPVLLELGRAAWAGRMGGGTAAGLRFADLDLEVPGWSAALGLGRPADAAVSTTALHWLAPGALGPLYAEVAGLLRPGGLLLNGDHLAEDQAAAPVLARLGWALIEREERRRAPGGRGETWDGWWAAVTAEPDLAGPVAERARRAPPAAHHGSPSGLLATHVNALRAAGFGEVGTLWQRGASRLLCAVR
;
A
#
# COMPACT_ATOMS: atom_id res chain seq x y z
N MET A 1 -15.45 10.72 13.47
CA MET A 1 -16.44 10.19 12.48
C MET A 1 -17.15 8.96 13.02
N ARG A 2 -18.41 8.73 12.58
CA ARG A 2 -19.17 7.54 12.95
C ARG A 2 -18.65 6.30 12.21
N PRO A 3 -18.47 5.14 12.89
CA PRO A 3 -17.88 3.94 12.28
C PRO A 3 -18.64 3.39 11.05
N GLU A 4 -19.98 3.50 11.04
CA GLU A 4 -20.80 3.07 9.90
C GLU A 4 -20.60 3.94 8.67
N VAL A 5 -20.38 5.26 8.84
CA VAL A 5 -20.06 6.19 7.75
C VAL A 5 -18.68 5.83 7.18
N ALA A 6 -17.69 5.61 8.05
CA ALA A 6 -16.35 5.20 7.63
C ALA A 6 -16.39 3.87 6.83
N ARG A 7 -17.09 2.84 7.32
CA ARG A 7 -17.23 1.56 6.62
C ARG A 7 -17.89 1.69 5.25
N ARG A 8 -18.90 2.57 5.11
CA ARG A 8 -19.54 2.87 3.82
C ARG A 8 -18.54 3.44 2.83
N TRP A 9 -17.71 4.43 3.25
CA TRP A 9 -16.72 5.05 2.40
C TRP A 9 -15.58 4.09 2.02
N ILE A 10 -15.12 3.26 2.96
CA ILE A 10 -14.11 2.23 2.68
C ILE A 10 -14.68 1.17 1.72
N GLY A 11 -15.95 0.78 1.86
CA GLY A 11 -16.59 -0.13 0.92
C GLY A 11 -16.63 0.43 -0.52
N ARG A 12 -16.93 1.74 -0.68
CA ARG A 12 -16.85 2.41 -2.00
C ARG A 12 -15.41 2.50 -2.52
N TRP A 13 -14.45 2.81 -1.64
CA TRP A 13 -13.03 2.78 -1.97
C TRP A 13 -12.59 1.41 -2.49
N ASP A 14 -12.88 0.35 -1.75
CA ASP A 14 -12.51 -1.00 -2.15
C ASP A 14 -13.17 -1.41 -3.48
N ALA A 15 -14.45 -1.07 -3.69
CA ALA A 15 -15.15 -1.33 -4.95
C ALA A 15 -14.53 -0.57 -6.13
N GLN A 16 -14.20 0.72 -5.94
CA GLN A 16 -13.53 1.55 -6.93
C GLN A 16 -12.13 0.99 -7.27
N GLN A 17 -11.34 0.66 -6.25
CA GLN A 17 -10.02 0.06 -6.44
C GLN A 17 -10.10 -1.28 -7.17
N GLN A 18 -11.05 -2.15 -6.81
CA GLN A 18 -11.23 -3.45 -7.47
C GLN A 18 -11.63 -3.31 -8.93
N ALA A 19 -12.39 -2.28 -9.28
CA ALA A 19 -12.78 -2.00 -10.66
C ALA A 19 -11.61 -1.58 -11.54
N HIS A 20 -10.62 -0.89 -10.98
CA HIS A 20 -9.42 -0.40 -11.67
C HIS A 20 -8.20 -1.32 -11.53
N LEU A 21 -8.21 -2.22 -10.55
CA LEU A 21 -7.15 -3.17 -10.22
C LEU A 21 -7.78 -4.57 -10.12
N PRO A 22 -8.13 -5.21 -11.24
CA PRO A 22 -8.94 -6.43 -11.23
C PRO A 22 -8.27 -7.62 -10.55
N ASP A 23 -6.95 -7.59 -10.40
CA ASP A 23 -6.11 -8.60 -9.75
C ASP A 23 -5.75 -8.24 -8.29
N ARG A 24 -6.34 -7.18 -7.73
CA ARG A 24 -6.01 -6.65 -6.39
C ARG A 24 -6.11 -7.70 -5.28
N GLU A 25 -7.20 -8.47 -5.24
CA GLU A 25 -7.40 -9.48 -4.19
C GLU A 25 -6.45 -10.68 -4.36
N GLU A 26 -6.13 -11.09 -5.59
CA GLU A 26 -5.14 -12.14 -5.86
C GLU A 26 -3.75 -11.71 -5.38
N ARG A 27 -3.38 -10.46 -5.67
CA ARG A 27 -2.11 -9.87 -5.24
C ARG A 27 -2.04 -9.73 -3.71
N PHE A 28 -3.14 -9.34 -3.05
CA PHE A 28 -3.24 -9.33 -1.59
C PHE A 28 -3.07 -10.72 -1.00
N THR A 29 -3.72 -11.73 -1.59
CA THR A 29 -3.58 -13.13 -1.17
C THR A 29 -2.12 -13.57 -1.23
N ALA A 30 -1.45 -13.40 -2.38
CA ALA A 30 -0.04 -13.77 -2.54
C ALA A 30 0.89 -13.02 -1.56
N LEU A 31 0.60 -11.75 -1.29
CA LEU A 31 1.35 -10.95 -0.33
C LEU A 31 1.18 -11.49 1.10
N ILE A 32 -0.06 -11.77 1.50
CA ILE A 32 -0.36 -12.27 2.85
C ILE A 32 0.21 -13.67 3.05
N ASP A 33 0.10 -14.56 2.04
CA ASP A 33 0.69 -15.89 2.07
C ASP A 33 2.21 -15.82 2.29
N ALA A 34 2.91 -14.88 1.63
CA ALA A 34 4.34 -14.67 1.83
C ALA A 34 4.66 -14.17 3.25
N VAL A 35 3.83 -13.30 3.82
CA VAL A 35 3.98 -12.84 5.21
C VAL A 35 3.78 -14.00 6.19
N GLU A 36 2.74 -14.82 6.03
CA GLU A 36 2.43 -15.97 6.87
C GLU A 36 3.59 -16.99 6.86
N GLU A 37 4.10 -17.31 5.67
CA GLU A 37 5.19 -18.28 5.50
C GLU A 37 6.49 -17.80 6.15
N CYS A 38 6.83 -16.52 6.02
CA CYS A 38 8.13 -16.00 6.44
C CYS A 38 8.15 -15.40 7.85
N ALA A 39 7.00 -15.10 8.46
CA ALA A 39 6.97 -14.49 9.78
C ALA A 39 7.57 -15.39 10.87
N GLY A 40 7.39 -16.71 10.78
CA GLY A 40 7.97 -17.69 11.70
C GLY A 40 7.50 -17.59 13.15
N ARG A 41 6.41 -16.83 13.39
CA ARG A 41 5.86 -16.54 14.73
C ARG A 41 4.37 -16.20 14.65
N PRO A 42 3.59 -16.48 15.73
CA PRO A 42 2.15 -16.24 15.73
C PRO A 42 1.75 -14.77 15.88
N ASP A 43 2.68 -13.90 16.29
CA ASP A 43 2.48 -12.48 16.59
C ASP A 43 3.39 -11.55 15.75
N PRO A 44 3.41 -11.64 14.41
CA PRO A 44 4.31 -10.84 13.60
C PRO A 44 4.02 -9.34 13.72
N LEU A 45 5.08 -8.52 13.67
CA LEU A 45 5.01 -7.08 13.54
C LEU A 45 5.18 -6.69 12.08
N ILE A 46 4.16 -6.04 11.52
CA ILE A 46 4.08 -5.69 10.11
C ILE A 46 3.95 -4.19 9.96
N ILE A 47 4.64 -3.60 8.99
CA ILE A 47 4.53 -2.18 8.63
C ILE A 47 3.82 -2.11 7.28
N ASP A 48 2.69 -1.38 7.16
CA ASP A 48 1.95 -1.15 5.90
C ASP A 48 2.25 0.26 5.40
N LEU A 49 3.03 0.37 4.33
CA LEU A 49 3.56 1.61 3.76
C LEU A 49 2.59 2.18 2.70
N GLY A 50 2.02 3.35 2.95
CA GLY A 50 0.99 3.93 2.09
C GLY A 50 -0.32 3.17 2.20
N CYS A 51 -0.77 2.93 3.44
CA CYS A 51 -1.87 2.03 3.76
C CYS A 51 -3.25 2.49 3.24
N GLY A 52 -3.39 3.76 2.85
CA GLY A 52 -4.69 4.35 2.55
C GLY A 52 -5.65 4.21 3.74
N PRO A 53 -6.89 3.77 3.54
CA PRO A 53 -7.84 3.54 4.63
C PRO A 53 -7.62 2.19 5.36
N GLY A 54 -6.50 1.50 5.13
CA GLY A 54 -6.13 0.26 5.81
C GLY A 54 -6.71 -1.02 5.20
N SER A 55 -7.04 -1.01 3.93
CA SER A 55 -7.66 -2.18 3.25
C SER A 55 -6.81 -3.45 3.33
N LEU A 56 -5.47 -3.35 3.12
CA LEU A 56 -4.54 -4.47 3.26
C LEU A 56 -4.37 -4.86 4.74
N ALA A 57 -4.15 -3.88 5.62
CA ALA A 57 -3.95 -4.10 7.06
C ALA A 57 -5.10 -4.92 7.68
N VAL A 58 -6.35 -4.61 7.32
CA VAL A 58 -7.53 -5.35 7.82
C VAL A 58 -7.57 -6.79 7.31
N ARG A 59 -7.15 -7.05 6.06
CA ARG A 59 -7.07 -8.41 5.49
C ARG A 59 -5.94 -9.21 6.14
N LEU A 60 -4.79 -8.60 6.39
CA LEU A 60 -3.68 -9.20 7.15
C LEU A 60 -4.15 -9.66 8.53
N LEU A 61 -4.81 -8.79 9.30
CA LEU A 61 -5.33 -9.14 10.61
C LEU A 61 -6.45 -10.18 10.57
N GLY A 62 -7.19 -10.27 9.47
CA GLY A 62 -8.18 -11.33 9.27
C GLY A 62 -7.55 -12.71 9.08
N ARG A 63 -6.36 -12.78 8.46
CA ARG A 63 -5.60 -14.02 8.21
C ARG A 63 -4.64 -14.35 9.35
N VAL A 64 -4.02 -13.33 9.96
CA VAL A 64 -3.04 -13.46 11.03
C VAL A 64 -3.52 -12.68 12.26
N PRO A 65 -4.48 -13.22 13.04
CA PRO A 65 -5.13 -12.47 14.14
C PRO A 65 -4.18 -12.03 15.26
N GLY A 66 -3.04 -12.71 15.42
CA GLY A 66 -2.00 -12.37 16.40
C GLY A 66 -1.07 -11.24 15.93
N ALA A 67 -1.15 -10.81 14.68
CA ALA A 67 -0.27 -9.77 14.15
C ALA A 67 -0.52 -8.40 14.77
N THR A 68 0.54 -7.60 14.78
CA THR A 68 0.45 -6.15 14.99
C THR A 68 0.81 -5.46 13.68
N VAL A 69 -0.09 -4.63 13.16
CA VAL A 69 0.12 -3.85 11.93
C VAL A 69 0.24 -2.37 12.27
N VAL A 70 1.34 -1.75 11.84
CA VAL A 70 1.55 -0.30 11.88
C VAL A 70 1.34 0.24 10.48
N ALA A 71 0.18 0.83 10.27
CA ALA A 71 -0.29 1.32 8.98
C ALA A 71 0.02 2.81 8.81
N ILE A 72 0.82 3.15 7.79
CA ILE A 72 1.37 4.48 7.57
C ILE A 72 0.75 5.08 6.32
N ASP A 73 0.26 6.29 6.43
CA ASP A 73 -0.15 7.12 5.30
C ASP A 73 0.04 8.61 5.65
N ARG A 74 0.05 9.47 4.64
CA ARG A 74 0.07 10.92 4.84
C ARG A 74 -1.28 11.60 4.59
N ASP A 75 -2.28 10.88 4.05
CA ASP A 75 -3.57 11.45 3.74
C ASP A 75 -4.51 11.42 4.96
N PRO A 76 -4.87 12.60 5.53
CA PRO A 76 -5.67 12.64 6.75
C PRO A 76 -7.11 12.15 6.56
N VAL A 77 -7.66 12.20 5.34
CA VAL A 77 -9.00 11.68 5.03
C VAL A 77 -8.99 10.16 5.07
N LEU A 78 -8.01 9.52 4.42
CA LEU A 78 -7.88 8.07 4.39
C LEU A 78 -7.59 7.50 5.78
N LEU A 79 -6.69 8.15 6.52
CA LEU A 79 -6.37 7.76 7.89
C LEU A 79 -7.58 7.88 8.84
N GLU A 80 -8.39 8.94 8.72
CA GLU A 80 -9.59 9.10 9.54
C GLU A 80 -10.63 8.02 9.25
N LEU A 81 -10.83 7.68 7.96
CA LEU A 81 -11.68 6.56 7.56
C LEU A 81 -11.23 5.24 8.19
N GLY A 82 -9.93 4.94 8.09
CA GLY A 82 -9.35 3.72 8.65
C GLY A 82 -9.51 3.64 10.17
N ARG A 83 -9.13 4.70 10.89
CA ARG A 83 -9.23 4.78 12.35
C ARG A 83 -10.68 4.61 12.84
N ALA A 84 -11.64 5.31 12.24
CA ALA A 84 -13.03 5.24 12.63
C ALA A 84 -13.65 3.87 12.36
N ALA A 85 -13.35 3.26 11.20
CA ALA A 85 -13.85 1.94 10.85
C ALA A 85 -13.27 0.85 11.76
N TRP A 86 -11.98 0.93 12.10
CA TRP A 86 -11.31 -0.03 12.98
C TRP A 86 -11.81 0.07 14.43
N ALA A 87 -11.91 1.28 14.98
CA ALA A 87 -12.46 1.49 16.33
C ALA A 87 -13.87 0.89 16.48
N GLY A 88 -14.70 0.99 15.44
CA GLY A 88 -16.03 0.40 15.43
C GLY A 88 -16.08 -1.13 15.37
N ARG A 89 -15.00 -1.80 14.97
CA ARG A 89 -14.91 -3.28 15.01
C ARG A 89 -14.64 -3.81 16.42
N MET A 90 -13.93 -3.02 17.22
CA MET A 90 -13.43 -3.44 18.54
C MET A 90 -14.40 -3.17 19.70
N GLY A 91 -15.61 -2.68 19.43
CA GLY A 91 -16.64 -2.48 20.45
C GLY A 91 -16.21 -1.59 21.64
N GLY A 92 -15.28 -0.64 21.40
CA GLY A 92 -14.78 0.29 22.41
C GLY A 92 -13.62 -0.23 23.28
N GLY A 93 -13.12 -1.45 23.03
CA GLY A 93 -11.86 -1.94 23.63
C GLY A 93 -10.62 -1.30 22.98
N THR A 94 -9.45 -1.44 23.61
CA THR A 94 -8.17 -1.05 22.98
C THR A 94 -8.01 -1.84 21.68
N ALA A 95 -7.85 -1.13 20.56
CA ALA A 95 -7.70 -1.70 19.23
C ALA A 95 -6.34 -2.43 19.11
N ALA A 96 -6.24 -3.62 19.73
CA ALA A 96 -5.07 -4.47 19.57
C ALA A 96 -4.94 -4.87 18.08
N GLY A 97 -3.73 -4.84 17.58
CA GLY A 97 -3.39 -5.35 16.26
C GLY A 97 -3.26 -4.29 15.14
N LEU A 98 -3.95 -3.14 15.16
CA LEU A 98 -3.80 -2.09 14.13
C LEU A 98 -3.59 -0.70 14.73
N ARG A 99 -2.52 -0.04 14.31
CA ARG A 99 -2.21 1.34 14.63
C ARG A 99 -1.97 2.15 13.35
N PHE A 100 -2.66 3.26 13.19
CA PHE A 100 -2.45 4.19 12.08
C PHE A 100 -1.47 5.30 12.48
N ALA A 101 -0.44 5.51 11.67
CA ALA A 101 0.56 6.57 11.80
C ALA A 101 0.40 7.58 10.65
N ASP A 102 0.28 8.86 11.00
CA ASP A 102 0.25 9.97 10.05
C ASP A 102 1.69 10.43 9.81
N LEU A 103 2.32 9.90 8.77
CA LEU A 103 3.71 10.17 8.42
C LEU A 103 3.88 10.23 6.91
N ASP A 104 4.77 11.10 6.47
CA ASP A 104 5.17 11.23 5.07
C ASP A 104 6.43 10.40 4.82
N LEU A 105 6.32 9.39 3.97
CA LEU A 105 7.41 8.47 3.62
C LEU A 105 8.54 9.16 2.82
N GLU A 106 8.30 10.36 2.27
CA GLU A 106 9.33 11.15 1.57
C GLU A 106 10.19 11.99 2.53
N VAL A 107 9.77 12.15 3.79
CA VAL A 107 10.53 12.91 4.81
C VAL A 107 11.53 11.99 5.48
N PRO A 108 12.86 12.20 5.30
CA PRO A 108 13.88 11.36 5.94
C PRO A 108 13.71 11.30 7.47
N GLY A 109 13.93 10.12 8.03
CA GLY A 109 13.80 9.90 9.48
C GLY A 109 12.36 9.59 9.94
N TRP A 110 11.40 9.40 9.03
CA TRP A 110 10.02 9.01 9.36
C TRP A 110 9.95 7.75 10.23
N SER A 111 10.88 6.81 10.02
CA SER A 111 10.93 5.54 10.72
C SER A 111 11.14 5.68 12.24
N ALA A 112 11.88 6.71 12.67
CA ALA A 112 12.13 6.97 14.09
C ALA A 112 10.84 7.34 14.85
N ALA A 113 9.86 7.95 14.19
CA ALA A 113 8.58 8.30 14.77
C ALA A 113 7.67 7.08 15.03
N LEU A 114 7.98 5.92 14.48
CA LEU A 114 7.15 4.72 14.65
C LEU A 114 7.22 4.15 16.07
N GLY A 115 8.34 4.31 16.80
CA GLY A 115 8.50 3.82 18.15
C GLY A 115 8.23 2.30 18.24
N LEU A 116 8.77 1.52 17.32
CA LEU A 116 8.62 0.07 17.32
C LEU A 116 9.37 -0.53 18.51
N GLY A 117 8.73 -1.39 19.29
CA GLY A 117 9.35 -2.06 20.43
C GLY A 117 10.33 -3.17 20.06
N ARG A 118 10.35 -3.58 18.79
CA ARG A 118 11.24 -4.61 18.23
C ARG A 118 11.35 -4.44 16.70
N PRO A 119 12.32 -5.09 16.04
CA PRO A 119 12.35 -5.12 14.58
C PRO A 119 11.08 -5.76 14.00
N ALA A 120 10.64 -5.25 12.84
CA ALA A 120 9.49 -5.77 12.14
C ALA A 120 9.81 -7.07 11.39
N ASP A 121 8.81 -7.93 11.27
CA ASP A 121 8.92 -9.19 10.53
C ASP A 121 8.70 -8.96 9.02
N ALA A 122 7.83 -8.00 8.66
CA ALA A 122 7.60 -7.60 7.28
C ALA A 122 7.26 -6.11 7.16
N ALA A 123 7.61 -5.53 6.02
CA ALA A 123 7.10 -4.27 5.51
C ALA A 123 6.33 -4.57 4.21
N VAL A 124 5.11 -4.09 4.10
CA VAL A 124 4.24 -4.33 2.95
C VAL A 124 3.79 -3.01 2.35
N SER A 125 3.51 -3.00 1.07
CA SER A 125 2.92 -1.86 0.36
C SER A 125 2.07 -2.35 -0.80
N THR A 126 1.03 -1.62 -1.15
CA THR A 126 0.24 -1.90 -2.35
C THR A 126 -0.25 -0.63 -3.00
N THR A 127 0.06 -0.47 -4.30
CA THR A 127 -0.37 0.67 -5.13
C THR A 127 -0.10 2.05 -4.49
N ALA A 128 1.04 2.18 -3.81
CA ALA A 128 1.39 3.39 -3.07
C ALA A 128 2.77 3.95 -3.44
N LEU A 129 3.79 3.11 -3.58
CA LEU A 129 5.16 3.60 -3.74
C LEU A 129 5.44 4.25 -5.10
N HIS A 130 4.61 3.99 -6.11
CA HIS A 130 4.69 4.68 -7.40
C HIS A 130 4.32 6.17 -7.35
N TRP A 131 3.69 6.62 -6.26
CA TRP A 131 3.41 8.04 -6.01
C TRP A 131 4.62 8.82 -5.51
N LEU A 132 5.66 8.15 -5.02
CA LEU A 132 6.85 8.79 -4.48
C LEU A 132 7.75 9.32 -5.61
N ALA A 133 8.47 10.40 -5.33
CA ALA A 133 9.51 10.87 -6.22
C ALA A 133 10.58 9.77 -6.40
N PRO A 134 11.14 9.59 -7.61
CA PRO A 134 12.15 8.56 -7.85
C PRO A 134 13.33 8.61 -6.87
N GLY A 135 13.76 9.81 -6.48
CA GLY A 135 14.83 10.01 -5.53
C GLY A 135 14.49 9.65 -4.08
N ALA A 136 13.20 9.49 -3.74
CA ALA A 136 12.73 9.11 -2.40
C ALA A 136 12.82 7.60 -2.14
N LEU A 137 12.82 6.76 -3.19
CA LEU A 137 12.80 5.30 -3.03
C LEU A 137 14.05 4.75 -2.34
N GLY A 138 15.24 5.27 -2.66
CA GLY A 138 16.49 4.83 -2.02
C GLY A 138 16.50 5.10 -0.51
N PRO A 139 16.30 6.34 -0.05
CA PRO A 139 16.16 6.66 1.37
C PRO A 139 15.05 5.85 2.06
N LEU A 140 13.88 5.72 1.46
CA LEU A 140 12.77 4.92 2.00
C LEU A 140 13.21 3.47 2.26
N TYR A 141 13.80 2.81 1.27
CA TYR A 141 14.22 1.42 1.40
C TYR A 141 15.36 1.24 2.40
N ALA A 142 16.26 2.21 2.53
CA ALA A 142 17.29 2.19 3.56
C ALA A 142 16.68 2.27 4.98
N GLU A 143 15.68 3.13 5.19
CA GLU A 143 14.96 3.19 6.47
C GLU A 143 14.19 1.89 6.74
N VAL A 144 13.49 1.35 5.75
CA VAL A 144 12.78 0.06 5.89
C VAL A 144 13.74 -1.08 6.21
N ALA A 145 14.92 -1.14 5.56
CA ALA A 145 15.94 -2.14 5.87
C ALA A 145 16.40 -2.06 7.34
N GLY A 146 16.50 -0.84 7.89
CA GLY A 146 16.82 -0.63 9.30
C GLY A 146 15.72 -1.05 10.28
N LEU A 147 14.46 -1.06 9.84
CA LEU A 147 13.32 -1.47 10.65
C LEU A 147 13.10 -3.00 10.67
N LEU A 148 13.52 -3.71 9.63
CA LEU A 148 13.30 -5.14 9.48
C LEU A 148 14.34 -5.96 10.26
N ARG A 149 13.89 -7.10 10.82
CA ARG A 149 14.82 -8.12 11.34
C ARG A 149 15.62 -8.77 10.18
N PRO A 150 16.77 -9.39 10.47
CA PRO A 150 17.43 -10.28 9.49
C PRO A 150 16.45 -11.36 8.99
N GLY A 151 16.38 -11.55 7.67
CA GLY A 151 15.40 -12.43 7.03
C GLY A 151 13.97 -11.89 6.99
N GLY A 152 13.73 -10.64 7.44
CA GLY A 152 12.44 -9.97 7.28
C GLY A 152 12.19 -9.56 5.83
N LEU A 153 10.92 -9.43 5.45
CA LEU A 153 10.52 -9.17 4.07
C LEU A 153 10.09 -7.73 3.83
N LEU A 154 10.43 -7.20 2.67
CA LEU A 154 9.68 -6.11 2.05
C LEU A 154 8.89 -6.67 0.87
N LEU A 155 7.59 -6.39 0.83
CA LEU A 155 6.66 -6.82 -0.22
C LEU A 155 5.97 -5.59 -0.82
N ASN A 156 6.18 -5.33 -2.11
CA ASN A 156 5.54 -4.23 -2.83
C ASN A 156 4.66 -4.78 -3.97
N GLY A 157 3.35 -4.71 -3.79
CA GLY A 157 2.35 -5.05 -4.79
C GLY A 157 1.94 -3.84 -5.61
N ASP A 158 2.49 -3.66 -6.82
CA ASP A 158 2.26 -2.46 -7.62
C ASP A 158 2.27 -2.73 -9.13
N HIS A 159 1.95 -1.71 -9.92
CA HIS A 159 2.23 -1.69 -11.35
C HIS A 159 3.70 -1.33 -11.57
N LEU A 160 4.53 -2.35 -11.75
CA LEU A 160 5.96 -2.22 -11.97
C LEU A 160 6.28 -2.64 -13.41
N ALA A 161 6.30 -1.66 -14.31
CA ALA A 161 6.51 -1.88 -15.72
C ALA A 161 7.99 -2.16 -16.06
N GLU A 162 8.22 -2.76 -17.22
CA GLU A 162 9.54 -2.75 -17.86
C GLU A 162 9.86 -1.34 -18.38
N ASP A 163 11.13 -1.01 -18.47
CA ASP A 163 11.59 0.23 -19.08
C ASP A 163 11.25 0.24 -20.57
N GLN A 164 10.48 1.22 -21.02
CA GLN A 164 10.08 1.39 -22.41
C GLN A 164 11.27 1.55 -23.35
N ALA A 165 12.36 2.15 -22.89
CA ALA A 165 13.57 2.33 -23.70
C ALA A 165 14.38 1.04 -23.83
N ALA A 166 14.46 0.26 -22.74
CA ALA A 166 15.23 -0.98 -22.70
C ALA A 166 14.47 -2.19 -23.24
N ALA A 167 13.14 -2.24 -23.02
CA ALA A 167 12.31 -3.41 -23.36
C ALA A 167 10.92 -2.99 -23.90
N PRO A 168 10.82 -2.28 -25.04
CA PRO A 168 9.59 -1.66 -25.54
C PRO A 168 8.45 -2.66 -25.79
N VAL A 169 8.76 -3.85 -26.24
CA VAL A 169 7.75 -4.88 -26.49
C VAL A 169 7.19 -5.43 -25.19
N LEU A 170 8.04 -5.73 -24.20
CA LEU A 170 7.61 -6.24 -22.90
C LEU A 170 6.82 -5.18 -22.12
N ALA A 171 7.27 -3.93 -22.13
CA ALA A 171 6.55 -2.82 -21.52
C ALA A 171 5.14 -2.69 -22.09
N ARG A 172 5.00 -2.66 -23.41
CA ARG A 172 3.70 -2.62 -24.11
C ARG A 172 2.82 -3.84 -23.79
N LEU A 173 3.38 -5.04 -23.85
CA LEU A 173 2.63 -6.28 -23.56
C LEU A 173 2.17 -6.33 -22.10
N GLY A 174 3.00 -5.86 -21.17
CA GLY A 174 2.66 -5.79 -19.75
C GLY A 174 1.38 -5.00 -19.50
N TRP A 175 1.28 -3.80 -20.06
CA TRP A 175 0.08 -2.97 -19.96
C TRP A 175 -1.11 -3.54 -20.73
N ALA A 176 -0.89 -4.05 -21.94
CA ALA A 176 -1.96 -4.64 -22.74
C ALA A 176 -2.63 -5.84 -22.06
N LEU A 177 -1.90 -6.62 -21.26
CA LEU A 177 -2.46 -7.73 -20.47
C LEU A 177 -3.35 -7.24 -19.34
N ILE A 178 -2.97 -6.16 -18.65
CA ILE A 178 -3.79 -5.51 -17.62
C ILE A 178 -5.09 -5.00 -18.22
N GLU A 179 -5.02 -4.21 -19.30
CA GLU A 179 -6.19 -3.67 -19.97
C GLU A 179 -7.15 -4.75 -20.49
N ARG A 180 -6.61 -5.89 -20.96
CA ARG A 180 -7.45 -7.02 -21.37
C ARG A 180 -8.19 -7.63 -20.19
N GLU A 181 -7.54 -7.77 -19.04
CA GLU A 181 -8.16 -8.29 -17.84
C GLU A 181 -9.25 -7.35 -17.30
N GLU A 182 -8.97 -6.04 -17.27
CA GLU A 182 -9.98 -5.03 -16.92
C GLU A 182 -11.23 -5.15 -17.81
N ARG A 183 -11.06 -5.25 -19.12
CA ARG A 183 -12.19 -5.43 -20.06
C ARG A 183 -12.96 -6.71 -19.83
N ARG A 184 -12.30 -7.81 -19.44
CA ARG A 184 -12.99 -9.09 -19.14
C ARG A 184 -13.82 -9.00 -17.87
N ARG A 185 -13.32 -8.34 -16.84
CA ARG A 185 -13.97 -8.26 -15.51
C ARG A 185 -15.04 -7.18 -15.41
N ALA A 186 -14.94 -6.13 -16.21
CA ALA A 186 -15.90 -5.02 -16.23
C ALA A 186 -16.41 -4.71 -17.64
N PRO A 187 -17.13 -5.61 -18.31
CA PRO A 187 -17.63 -5.40 -19.68
C PRO A 187 -18.62 -4.24 -19.80
N GLY A 188 -19.27 -3.83 -18.69
CA GLY A 188 -20.22 -2.70 -18.62
C GLY A 188 -19.62 -1.38 -18.16
N GLY A 189 -18.29 -1.29 -17.99
CA GLY A 189 -17.60 -0.11 -17.50
C GLY A 189 -17.08 -0.26 -16.07
N ARG A 190 -16.20 0.67 -15.66
CA ARG A 190 -15.41 0.57 -14.40
C ARG A 190 -16.11 1.08 -13.14
N GLY A 191 -17.38 1.45 -13.21
CA GLY A 191 -18.09 2.00 -12.03
C GLY A 191 -17.55 3.38 -11.62
N GLU A 192 -17.44 3.62 -10.31
CA GLU A 192 -16.98 4.89 -9.78
C GLU A 192 -15.50 5.17 -10.13
N THR A 193 -15.22 6.38 -10.65
CA THR A 193 -13.84 6.81 -10.95
C THR A 193 -13.12 7.27 -9.70
N TRP A 194 -11.79 7.35 -9.76
CA TRP A 194 -10.95 7.93 -8.71
C TRP A 194 -11.41 9.36 -8.35
N ASP A 195 -11.54 10.23 -9.35
CA ASP A 195 -11.96 11.62 -9.14
C ASP A 195 -13.39 11.71 -8.60
N GLY A 196 -14.28 10.84 -9.06
CA GLY A 196 -15.66 10.73 -8.57
C GLY A 196 -15.72 10.36 -7.08
N TRP A 197 -14.92 9.40 -6.66
CA TRP A 197 -14.82 9.03 -5.25
C TRP A 197 -14.28 10.18 -4.39
N TRP A 198 -13.19 10.84 -4.84
CA TRP A 198 -12.62 11.97 -4.12
C TRP A 198 -13.58 13.15 -4.04
N ALA A 199 -14.25 13.51 -5.13
CA ALA A 199 -15.27 14.56 -5.13
C ALA A 199 -16.39 14.26 -4.13
N ALA A 200 -16.83 13.01 -4.06
CA ALA A 200 -17.91 12.62 -3.16
C ALA A 200 -17.46 12.54 -1.68
N VAL A 201 -16.29 11.96 -1.37
CA VAL A 201 -15.80 11.82 0.02
C VAL A 201 -15.43 13.15 0.64
N THR A 202 -14.90 14.09 -0.14
CA THR A 202 -14.57 15.44 0.33
C THR A 202 -15.81 16.28 0.64
N ALA A 203 -16.98 15.91 0.15
CA ALA A 203 -18.26 16.51 0.48
C ALA A 203 -18.93 15.91 1.73
N GLU A 204 -18.36 14.86 2.35
CA GLU A 204 -18.90 14.23 3.55
C GLU A 204 -18.73 15.16 4.77
N PRO A 205 -19.82 15.58 5.44
CA PRO A 205 -19.72 16.52 6.56
C PRO A 205 -18.86 16.01 7.73
N ASP A 206 -18.90 14.70 8.02
CA ASP A 206 -18.10 14.08 9.08
C ASP A 206 -16.58 14.14 8.80
N LEU A 207 -16.16 14.48 7.57
CA LEU A 207 -14.76 14.59 7.13
C LEU A 207 -14.29 16.04 6.92
N ALA A 208 -15.08 17.04 7.26
CA ALA A 208 -14.74 18.46 7.01
C ALA A 208 -13.36 18.85 7.60
N GLY A 209 -13.02 18.38 8.81
CA GLY A 209 -11.71 18.63 9.43
C GLY A 209 -10.55 17.97 8.66
N PRO A 210 -10.57 16.64 8.44
CA PRO A 210 -9.58 15.95 7.61
C PRO A 210 -9.44 16.51 6.20
N VAL A 211 -10.53 16.89 5.55
CA VAL A 211 -10.52 17.53 4.21
C VAL A 211 -9.80 18.88 4.25
N ALA A 212 -10.08 19.73 5.25
CA ALA A 212 -9.38 20.99 5.43
C ALA A 212 -7.89 20.78 5.70
N GLU A 213 -7.52 19.76 6.48
CA GLU A 213 -6.11 19.39 6.70
C GLU A 213 -5.43 18.93 5.41
N ARG A 214 -6.09 18.05 4.64
CA ARG A 214 -5.58 17.59 3.34
C ARG A 214 -5.32 18.75 2.38
N ALA A 215 -6.21 19.76 2.36
CA ALA A 215 -6.05 20.95 1.52
C ALA A 215 -4.85 21.83 1.92
N ARG A 216 -4.41 21.77 3.18
CA ARG A 216 -3.20 22.49 3.64
C ARG A 216 -1.91 21.76 3.31
N ARG A 217 -1.95 20.44 3.08
CA ARG A 217 -0.79 19.65 2.70
C ARG A 217 -0.55 19.77 1.21
N ALA A 218 0.72 19.82 0.80
CA ALA A 218 1.05 19.76 -0.61
C ALA A 218 0.47 18.48 -1.23
N PRO A 219 -0.21 18.57 -2.39
CA PRO A 219 -0.66 17.36 -3.07
C PRO A 219 0.54 16.49 -3.40
N PRO A 220 0.40 15.15 -3.39
CA PRO A 220 1.43 14.28 -3.94
C PRO A 220 1.68 14.68 -5.39
N ALA A 221 2.93 14.78 -5.79
CA ALA A 221 3.26 15.08 -7.17
C ALA A 221 2.64 14.00 -8.06
N ALA A 222 2.00 14.41 -9.17
CA ALA A 222 1.47 13.46 -10.13
C ALA A 222 2.63 12.80 -10.88
N HIS A 223 2.99 11.58 -10.50
CA HIS A 223 4.10 10.84 -11.10
C HIS A 223 3.65 9.75 -12.08
N HIS A 224 2.50 9.90 -12.72
CA HIS A 224 2.06 9.00 -13.79
C HIS A 224 3.13 8.92 -14.89
N GLY A 225 3.66 7.73 -15.11
CA GLY A 225 4.76 7.49 -16.05
C GLY A 225 6.15 7.83 -15.51
N SER A 226 6.29 8.09 -14.20
CA SER A 226 7.58 8.35 -13.57
C SER A 226 8.45 7.08 -13.48
N PRO A 227 9.78 7.22 -13.34
CA PRO A 227 10.67 6.09 -13.07
C PRO A 227 10.30 5.28 -11.80
N SER A 228 9.51 5.84 -10.87
CA SER A 228 8.98 5.12 -9.70
C SER A 228 7.99 4.00 -10.05
N GLY A 229 7.47 3.94 -11.28
CA GLY A 229 6.67 2.82 -11.79
C GLY A 229 7.48 1.76 -12.52
N LEU A 230 8.82 1.83 -12.52
CA LEU A 230 9.68 0.87 -13.20
C LEU A 230 10.22 -0.20 -12.25
N LEU A 231 10.10 -1.47 -12.63
CA LEU A 231 10.64 -2.59 -11.87
C LEU A 231 12.13 -2.42 -11.57
N ALA A 232 12.91 -2.04 -12.58
CA ALA A 232 14.36 -1.87 -12.44
C ALA A 232 14.74 -0.81 -11.41
N THR A 233 13.98 0.29 -11.31
CA THR A 233 14.21 1.33 -10.31
C THR A 233 14.07 0.78 -8.89
N HIS A 234 13.00 0.03 -8.61
CA HIS A 234 12.80 -0.60 -7.31
C HIS A 234 13.86 -1.65 -7.00
N VAL A 235 14.18 -2.56 -7.94
CA VAL A 235 15.19 -3.60 -7.75
C VAL A 235 16.56 -3.00 -7.41
N ASN A 236 16.97 -1.96 -8.16
CA ASN A 236 18.24 -1.28 -7.93
C ASN A 236 18.29 -0.56 -6.57
N ALA A 237 17.21 0.14 -6.22
CA ALA A 237 17.12 0.86 -4.94
C ALA A 237 17.12 -0.12 -3.74
N LEU A 238 16.42 -1.25 -3.84
CA LEU A 238 16.39 -2.29 -2.81
C LEU A 238 17.78 -2.91 -2.59
N ARG A 239 18.45 -3.27 -3.68
CA ARG A 239 19.84 -3.80 -3.59
C ARG A 239 20.81 -2.80 -2.99
N ALA A 240 20.71 -1.54 -3.39
CA ALA A 240 21.52 -0.46 -2.82
C ALA A 240 21.23 -0.22 -1.33
N ALA A 241 19.98 -0.47 -0.88
CA ALA A 241 19.59 -0.40 0.53
C ALA A 241 20.01 -1.64 1.37
N GLY A 242 20.66 -2.63 0.76
CA GLY A 242 21.22 -3.80 1.46
C GLY A 242 20.29 -5.00 1.56
N PHE A 243 19.22 -5.09 0.74
CA PHE A 243 18.44 -6.32 0.61
C PHE A 243 19.23 -7.36 -0.18
N GLY A 244 19.38 -8.57 0.39
CA GLY A 244 20.22 -9.63 -0.17
C GLY A 244 19.59 -10.33 -1.38
N GLU A 245 18.28 -10.60 -1.30
CA GLU A 245 17.52 -11.23 -2.37
C GLU A 245 16.39 -10.30 -2.80
N VAL A 246 16.24 -10.10 -4.12
CA VAL A 246 15.17 -9.26 -4.70
C VAL A 246 14.61 -9.96 -5.92
N GLY A 247 13.30 -10.25 -5.91
CA GLY A 247 12.62 -10.97 -6.98
C GLY A 247 11.11 -10.75 -7.00
N THR A 248 10.46 -11.21 -8.06
CA THR A 248 9.00 -11.16 -8.21
C THR A 248 8.38 -12.50 -7.77
N LEU A 249 7.46 -12.47 -6.81
CA LEU A 249 6.73 -13.66 -6.34
C LEU A 249 5.45 -13.92 -7.14
N TRP A 250 4.78 -12.87 -7.59
CA TRP A 250 3.56 -12.97 -8.38
C TRP A 250 3.55 -11.89 -9.47
N GLN A 251 2.99 -12.21 -10.65
CA GLN A 251 2.92 -11.29 -11.77
C GLN A 251 1.73 -11.56 -12.69
N ARG A 252 1.08 -10.49 -13.13
CA ARG A 252 0.16 -10.47 -14.26
C ARG A 252 0.41 -9.20 -15.09
N GLY A 253 1.05 -9.36 -16.26
CA GLY A 253 1.48 -8.19 -17.04
C GLY A 253 2.45 -7.31 -16.26
N ALA A 254 2.15 -6.01 -16.17
CA ALA A 254 2.92 -5.05 -15.38
C ALA A 254 2.50 -5.03 -13.89
N SER A 255 1.39 -5.69 -13.50
CA SER A 255 1.05 -5.86 -12.08
C SER A 255 1.93 -6.93 -11.46
N ARG A 256 2.64 -6.58 -10.39
CA ARG A 256 3.65 -7.44 -9.76
C ARG A 256 3.59 -7.38 -8.25
N LEU A 257 3.99 -8.46 -7.62
CA LEU A 257 4.39 -8.52 -6.22
C LEU A 257 5.91 -8.67 -6.17
N LEU A 258 6.60 -7.57 -5.95
CA LEU A 258 8.05 -7.56 -5.73
C LEU A 258 8.33 -7.89 -4.27
N CYS A 259 9.26 -8.81 -4.04
CA CYS A 259 9.73 -9.22 -2.72
C CYS A 259 11.22 -8.92 -2.58
N ALA A 260 11.61 -8.46 -1.40
CA ALA A 260 13.01 -8.29 -1.03
C ALA A 260 13.25 -8.83 0.38
N VAL A 261 14.38 -9.53 0.59
CA VAL A 261 14.77 -10.15 1.86
C VAL A 261 15.89 -9.35 2.49
N ARG A 262 15.71 -9.00 3.78
CA ARG A 262 16.69 -8.22 4.59
C ARG A 262 17.84 -9.11 5.04
#